data_5054ca33522a4d4129ce4c419a5d8b47
#
_entry.id   5054ca33522a4d4129ce4c419a5d8b47
#
_cell.length_a   1.000
_cell.length_b   1.000
_cell.length_c   1.000
_cell.angle_alpha   90.00
_cell.angle_beta   90.00
_cell.angle_gamma   90.00
#
_symmetry.space_group_name_H-M   'P 1'
#
loop_
_entity.id
_entity.type
_entity.pdbx_description
1 polymer ?
#
loop_
_entity_poly.entity_id
_entity_poly.type
_entity_poly.pdbx_seq_one_letter_code
_entity_poly.pdbx_strand_id
1 'polypeptide(L)'
;MKLDRVIETCLYVDDLDRAARFYEQVLGLVALTSDARFRAYDVGGQSVLLLFHRGSTLETVRMPGGTIPPHDGHGPLHMAFAVAADALPQWEQRLSEQGIAIEGRTTWSRGGHSIYFRDPDGHLLEMATPGLWAIY
;
A
#
# COMPACT_ATOMS: atom_id res chain seq x y z
N MET A 1 -13.01 -25.92 3.59
CA MET A 1 -12.54 -24.81 2.74
C MET A 1 -11.78 -23.83 3.62
N LYS A 2 -10.73 -23.21 3.09
CA LYS A 2 -9.96 -22.21 3.82
C LYS A 2 -9.44 -21.17 2.81
N LEU A 3 -9.32 -19.92 3.24
CA LEU A 3 -8.62 -18.88 2.50
C LEU A 3 -7.11 -19.02 2.80
N ASP A 4 -6.27 -18.87 1.79
CA ASP A 4 -4.83 -18.94 2.00
C ASP A 4 -4.26 -17.61 2.48
N ARG A 5 -4.56 -16.52 1.76
CA ARG A 5 -4.06 -15.17 2.06
C ARG A 5 -4.86 -14.10 1.30
N VAL A 6 -4.61 -12.85 1.63
CA VAL A 6 -4.99 -11.71 0.80
C VAL A 6 -3.99 -11.62 -0.36
N ILE A 7 -4.46 -11.78 -1.60
CA ILE A 7 -3.59 -11.72 -2.79
C ILE A 7 -3.39 -10.29 -3.30
N GLU A 8 -4.43 -9.47 -3.19
CA GLU A 8 -4.36 -8.06 -3.59
C GLU A 8 -5.22 -7.18 -2.68
N THR A 9 -4.83 -5.93 -2.59
CA THR A 9 -5.60 -4.87 -1.96
C THR A 9 -5.52 -3.61 -2.80
N CYS A 10 -6.44 -2.67 -2.63
CA CYS A 10 -6.45 -1.45 -3.41
C CYS A 10 -6.58 -0.19 -2.56
N LEU A 11 -5.98 0.89 -3.05
CA LEU A 11 -6.20 2.25 -2.61
C LEU A 11 -6.73 3.08 -3.79
N TYR A 12 -7.50 4.11 -3.48
CA TYR A 12 -8.06 5.03 -4.48
C TYR A 12 -7.38 6.38 -4.36
N VAL A 13 -6.88 6.89 -5.48
CA VAL A 13 -6.06 8.10 -5.56
C VAL A 13 -6.62 9.08 -6.56
N ASP A 14 -6.36 10.37 -6.37
CA ASP A 14 -6.86 11.42 -7.25
C ASP A 14 -5.97 11.64 -8.48
N ASP A 15 -4.68 11.30 -8.37
CA ASP A 15 -3.69 11.43 -9.45
C ASP A 15 -2.75 10.22 -9.44
N LEU A 16 -2.91 9.35 -10.44
CA LEU A 16 -2.11 8.11 -10.57
C LEU A 16 -0.63 8.38 -10.77
N ASP A 17 -0.24 9.43 -11.48
CA ASP A 17 1.17 9.72 -11.74
C ASP A 17 1.85 10.28 -10.49
N ARG A 18 1.15 11.10 -9.70
CA ARG A 18 1.62 11.57 -8.41
C ARG A 18 1.77 10.40 -7.44
N ALA A 19 0.77 9.53 -7.35
CA ALA A 19 0.82 8.34 -6.52
C ALA A 19 1.96 7.40 -6.97
N ALA A 20 2.08 7.13 -8.27
CA ALA A 20 3.14 6.28 -8.82
C ALA A 20 4.54 6.78 -8.41
N ARG A 21 4.81 8.07 -8.54
CA ARG A 21 6.10 8.63 -8.09
C ARG A 21 6.38 8.33 -6.62
N PHE A 22 5.38 8.43 -5.76
CA PHE A 22 5.56 8.10 -4.34
C PHE A 22 5.83 6.60 -4.13
N TYR A 23 4.98 5.72 -4.65
CA TYR A 23 5.11 4.28 -4.42
C TYR A 23 6.37 3.68 -5.08
N GLU A 24 6.79 4.21 -6.22
CA GLU A 24 7.99 3.75 -6.92
C GLU A 24 9.28 4.38 -6.36
N GLN A 25 9.31 5.70 -6.15
CA GLN A 25 10.55 6.40 -5.78
C GLN A 25 10.79 6.43 -4.27
N VAL A 26 9.73 6.60 -3.46
CA VAL A 26 9.87 6.61 -2.00
C VAL A 26 9.88 5.18 -1.46
N LEU A 27 8.88 4.36 -1.82
CA LEU A 27 8.76 2.99 -1.29
C LEU A 27 9.53 1.95 -2.10
N GLY A 28 9.93 2.26 -3.33
CA GLY A 28 10.72 1.34 -4.16
C GLY A 28 9.91 0.17 -4.71
N LEU A 29 8.58 0.29 -4.81
CA LEU A 29 7.74 -0.78 -5.36
C LEU A 29 7.97 -0.92 -6.87
N VAL A 30 7.89 -2.17 -7.34
CA VAL A 30 8.07 -2.51 -8.75
C VAL A 30 6.71 -2.64 -9.43
N ALA A 31 6.51 -1.87 -10.50
CA ALA A 31 5.27 -1.94 -11.27
C ALA A 31 5.17 -3.28 -12.02
N LEU A 32 4.02 -3.94 -11.91
CA LEU A 32 3.67 -5.16 -12.64
C LEU A 32 2.95 -4.83 -13.95
N THR A 33 1.97 -3.93 -13.86
CA THR A 33 1.19 -3.45 -15.01
C THR A 33 0.52 -2.13 -14.69
N SER A 34 0.10 -1.43 -15.73
CA SER A 34 -0.59 -0.15 -15.60
C SER A 34 -1.48 0.13 -16.81
N ASP A 35 -2.56 0.87 -16.58
CA ASP A 35 -3.35 1.50 -17.63
C ASP A 35 -3.81 2.90 -17.20
N ALA A 36 -4.75 3.50 -17.92
CA ALA A 36 -5.26 4.84 -17.60
C ALA A 36 -6.06 4.89 -16.29
N ARG A 37 -6.51 3.75 -15.75
CA ARG A 37 -7.37 3.65 -14.56
C ARG A 37 -6.62 3.22 -13.31
N PHE A 38 -5.49 2.47 -13.47
CA PHE A 38 -4.80 1.88 -12.32
C PHE A 38 -3.31 1.66 -12.54
N ARG A 39 -2.62 1.40 -11.42
CA ARG A 39 -1.26 0.86 -11.33
C ARG A 39 -1.29 -0.36 -10.44
N ALA A 40 -0.55 -1.40 -10.79
CA ALA A 40 -0.38 -2.60 -9.98
C ALA A 40 1.09 -2.77 -9.61
N TYR A 41 1.35 -3.03 -8.34
CA TYR A 41 2.70 -3.15 -7.79
C TYR A 41 2.92 -4.50 -7.12
N ASP A 42 4.09 -5.07 -7.33
CA ASP A 42 4.55 -6.20 -6.54
C ASP A 42 4.88 -5.74 -5.10
N VAL A 43 4.34 -6.45 -4.13
CA VAL A 43 4.68 -6.26 -2.71
C VAL A 43 5.29 -7.55 -2.17
N GLY A 44 6.61 -7.58 -2.18
CA GLY A 44 7.40 -8.68 -1.61
C GLY A 44 7.22 -10.03 -2.31
N GLY A 45 6.81 -10.06 -3.57
CA GLY A 45 6.56 -11.29 -4.32
C GLY A 45 5.39 -12.13 -3.81
N GLN A 46 4.55 -11.59 -2.92
CA GLN A 46 3.50 -12.34 -2.25
C GLN A 46 2.11 -11.72 -2.37
N SER A 47 2.03 -10.42 -2.55
CA SER A 47 0.76 -9.69 -2.71
C SER A 47 0.92 -8.55 -3.71
N VAL A 48 -0.22 -8.02 -4.15
CA VAL A 48 -0.30 -6.92 -5.10
C VAL A 48 -0.98 -5.73 -4.46
N LEU A 49 -0.38 -4.55 -4.61
CA LEU A 49 -1.05 -3.29 -4.33
C LEU A 49 -1.59 -2.71 -5.63
N LEU A 50 -2.88 -2.42 -5.66
CA LEU A 50 -3.54 -1.73 -6.75
C LEU A 50 -3.80 -0.26 -6.36
N LEU A 51 -3.40 0.68 -7.19
CA LEU A 51 -3.82 2.07 -7.08
C LEU A 51 -4.81 2.35 -8.20
N PHE A 52 -6.05 2.67 -7.85
CA PHE A 52 -7.07 3.06 -8.80
C PHE A 52 -7.26 4.58 -8.81
N HIS A 53 -7.39 5.16 -10.00
CA HIS A 53 -7.90 6.51 -10.12
C HIS A 53 -9.33 6.57 -9.57
N ARG A 54 -9.56 7.42 -8.59
CA ARG A 54 -10.87 7.57 -7.93
C ARG A 54 -11.97 7.87 -8.95
N GLY A 55 -13.07 7.14 -8.86
CA GLY A 55 -14.19 7.25 -9.80
C GLY A 55 -14.03 6.48 -11.10
N SER A 56 -12.87 5.86 -11.37
CA SER A 56 -12.66 5.09 -12.61
C SER A 56 -13.20 3.66 -12.58
N THR A 57 -13.74 3.24 -11.45
CA THR A 57 -14.20 1.85 -11.21
C THR A 57 -15.69 1.75 -10.90
N LEU A 58 -16.48 2.80 -11.21
CA LEU A 58 -17.90 2.87 -10.91
C LEU A 58 -18.77 2.05 -11.86
N GLU A 59 -18.21 1.60 -12.99
CA GLU A 59 -18.93 0.81 -13.99
C GLU A 59 -18.40 -0.62 -14.04
N THR A 60 -19.28 -1.55 -14.41
CA THR A 60 -18.87 -2.94 -14.65
C THR A 60 -17.89 -3.00 -15.83
N VAL A 61 -16.70 -3.54 -15.60
CA VAL A 61 -15.73 -3.80 -16.66
C VAL A 61 -16.04 -5.14 -17.33
N ARG A 62 -16.15 -5.14 -18.67
CA ARG A 62 -16.37 -6.33 -19.46
C ARG A 62 -15.07 -6.73 -20.17
N MET A 63 -14.70 -7.99 -20.05
CA MET A 63 -13.48 -8.55 -20.63
C MET A 63 -13.85 -9.87 -21.36
N PRO A 64 -12.98 -10.38 -22.24
CA PRO A 64 -13.22 -11.67 -22.90
C PRO A 64 -13.48 -12.83 -21.92
N GLY A 65 -12.85 -12.80 -20.73
CA GLY A 65 -12.99 -13.83 -19.71
C GLY A 65 -14.15 -13.65 -18.73
N GLY A 66 -14.90 -12.53 -18.82
CA GLY A 66 -15.99 -12.26 -17.88
C GLY A 66 -16.19 -10.78 -17.53
N THR A 67 -16.70 -10.53 -16.33
CA THR A 67 -16.99 -9.17 -15.86
C THR A 67 -16.39 -8.94 -14.48
N ILE A 68 -15.98 -7.69 -14.23
CA ILE A 68 -15.58 -7.21 -12.89
C ILE A 68 -16.66 -6.21 -12.47
N PRO A 69 -17.38 -6.46 -11.35
CA PRO A 69 -18.33 -5.52 -10.80
C PRO A 69 -17.69 -4.21 -10.38
N PRO A 70 -18.46 -3.12 -10.27
CA PRO A 70 -17.94 -1.83 -9.82
C PRO A 70 -17.49 -1.88 -8.35
N HIS A 71 -16.51 -1.03 -8.04
CA HIS A 71 -16.02 -0.78 -6.69
C HIS A 71 -15.50 0.64 -6.60
N ASP A 72 -15.37 1.20 -5.40
CA ASP A 72 -14.79 2.53 -5.17
C ASP A 72 -14.39 2.69 -3.71
N GLY A 73 -13.71 3.78 -3.37
CA GLY A 73 -13.33 4.13 -2.02
C GLY A 73 -13.07 5.63 -1.84
N HIS A 74 -13.39 6.12 -0.66
CA HIS A 74 -13.26 7.52 -0.27
C HIS A 74 -12.53 7.68 1.06
N GLY A 75 -11.98 8.87 1.26
CA GLY A 75 -11.30 9.24 2.49
C GLY A 75 -9.93 8.61 2.64
N PRO A 76 -9.23 8.92 3.77
CA PRO A 76 -7.94 8.34 4.09
C PRO A 76 -8.11 6.88 4.53
N LEU A 77 -7.58 5.98 3.74
CA LEU A 77 -7.54 4.55 4.05
C LEU A 77 -6.27 4.21 4.84
N HIS A 78 -6.15 2.98 5.31
CA HIS A 78 -4.99 2.49 6.05
C HIS A 78 -4.46 1.19 5.48
N MET A 79 -3.12 1.10 5.38
CA MET A 79 -2.43 -0.11 4.94
C MET A 79 -1.08 -0.23 5.63
N ALA A 80 -0.70 -1.44 6.03
CA ALA A 80 0.58 -1.75 6.65
C ALA A 80 1.44 -2.63 5.75
N PHE A 81 2.72 -2.30 5.67
CA PHE A 81 3.77 -3.11 5.06
C PHE A 81 4.58 -3.83 6.13
N ALA A 82 4.85 -5.10 5.90
CA ALA A 82 5.77 -5.87 6.71
C ALA A 82 7.22 -5.49 6.36
N VAL A 83 8.04 -5.21 7.37
CA VAL A 83 9.47 -4.93 7.21
C VAL A 83 10.29 -5.69 8.26
N ALA A 84 11.52 -6.05 7.93
CA ALA A 84 12.43 -6.64 8.90
C ALA A 84 12.76 -5.64 10.02
N ALA A 85 12.98 -6.13 11.23
CA ALA A 85 13.24 -5.27 12.38
C ALA A 85 14.50 -4.41 12.22
N ASP A 86 15.53 -4.94 11.61
CA ASP A 86 16.79 -4.24 11.33
C ASP A 86 16.70 -3.27 10.13
N ALA A 87 15.65 -3.38 9.30
CA ALA A 87 15.40 -2.46 8.20
C ALA A 87 14.63 -1.20 8.63
N LEU A 88 13.95 -1.21 9.78
CA LEU A 88 13.11 -0.08 10.18
C LEU A 88 13.87 1.25 10.31
N PRO A 89 15.08 1.32 10.90
CA PRO A 89 15.87 2.57 10.94
C PRO A 89 16.24 3.09 9.55
N GLN A 90 16.50 2.20 8.59
CA GLN A 90 16.81 2.57 7.21
C GLN A 90 15.58 3.17 6.52
N TRP A 91 14.39 2.65 6.80
CA TRP A 91 13.13 3.21 6.32
C TRP A 91 12.86 4.60 6.92
N GLU A 92 13.10 4.78 8.22
CA GLU A 92 12.99 6.11 8.85
C GLU A 92 13.90 7.13 8.18
N GLN A 93 15.16 6.74 7.94
CA GLN A 93 16.12 7.60 7.23
C GLN A 93 15.63 7.92 5.82
N ARG A 94 15.22 6.92 5.05
CA ARG A 94 14.71 7.11 3.68
C ARG A 94 13.51 8.04 3.62
N LEU A 95 12.53 7.87 4.49
CA LEU A 95 11.36 8.75 4.58
C LEU A 95 11.80 10.19 4.88
N SER A 96 12.72 10.38 5.82
CA SER A 96 13.27 11.69 6.15
C SER A 96 13.99 12.35 4.96
N GLU A 97 14.83 11.60 4.25
CA GLU A 97 15.53 12.08 3.04
C GLU A 97 14.57 12.48 1.92
N GLN A 98 13.40 11.84 1.85
CA GLN A 98 12.34 12.16 0.90
C GLN A 98 11.37 13.24 1.41
N GLY A 99 11.62 13.82 2.58
CA GLY A 99 10.78 14.85 3.18
C GLY A 99 9.42 14.33 3.66
N ILE A 100 9.28 13.03 3.91
CA ILE A 100 8.05 12.41 4.41
C ILE A 100 8.07 12.40 5.93
N ALA A 101 7.09 13.07 6.54
CA ALA A 101 6.97 13.14 7.99
C ALA A 101 6.48 11.80 8.57
N ILE A 102 7.12 11.33 9.64
CA ILE A 102 6.61 10.24 10.47
C ILE A 102 5.66 10.85 11.50
N GLU A 103 4.38 10.52 11.38
CA GLU A 103 3.31 11.06 12.25
C GLU A 103 3.19 10.32 13.58
N GLY A 104 3.65 9.08 13.65
CA GLY A 104 3.54 8.28 14.85
C GLY A 104 4.52 7.12 14.90
N ARG A 105 4.80 6.65 16.11
CA ARG A 105 5.59 5.46 16.40
C ARG A 105 4.89 4.66 17.49
N THR A 106 4.88 3.35 17.36
CA THR A 106 4.28 2.44 18.36
C THR A 106 5.23 1.30 18.64
N THR A 107 5.36 0.96 19.91
CA THR A 107 5.97 -0.29 20.36
C THR A 107 4.85 -1.21 20.84
N TRP A 108 4.77 -2.38 20.26
CA TRP A 108 3.73 -3.35 20.56
C TRP A 108 4.14 -4.28 21.67
N SER A 109 3.16 -4.80 22.41
CA SER A 109 3.41 -5.66 23.57
C SER A 109 4.17 -6.96 23.25
N ARG A 110 4.12 -7.40 21.98
CA ARG A 110 4.86 -8.56 21.48
C ARG A 110 6.28 -8.23 21.00
N GLY A 111 6.72 -6.98 21.16
CA GLY A 111 8.07 -6.52 20.79
C GLY A 111 8.21 -5.94 19.41
N GLY A 112 7.14 -5.92 18.61
CA GLY A 112 7.14 -5.27 17.30
C GLY A 112 7.14 -3.74 17.42
N HIS A 113 7.55 -3.09 16.35
CA HIS A 113 7.55 -1.63 16.21
C HIS A 113 6.85 -1.22 14.93
N SER A 114 6.16 -0.09 14.98
CA SER A 114 5.52 0.52 13.82
C SER A 114 5.88 1.99 13.68
N ILE A 115 6.00 2.43 12.44
CA ILE A 115 6.04 3.86 12.07
C ILE A 115 4.89 4.15 11.11
N TYR A 116 4.32 5.36 11.24
CA TYR A 116 3.16 5.80 10.46
C TYR A 116 3.49 7.05 9.68
N PHE A 117 3.06 7.10 8.41
CA PHE A 117 3.27 8.23 7.51
C PHE A 117 2.14 8.30 6.47
N ARG A 118 2.10 9.36 5.65
CA ARG A 118 1.06 9.57 4.65
C ARG A 118 1.60 9.45 3.24
N ASP A 119 0.77 8.85 2.38
CA ASP A 119 0.94 8.99 0.94
C ASP A 119 0.39 10.35 0.43
N PRO A 120 0.57 10.70 -0.86
CA PRO A 120 0.11 11.99 -1.40
C PRO A 120 -1.41 12.20 -1.35
N ASP A 121 -2.21 11.15 -1.22
CA ASP A 121 -3.68 11.22 -1.09
C ASP A 121 -4.16 11.20 0.36
N GLY A 122 -3.23 11.21 1.33
CA GLY A 122 -3.53 11.22 2.75
C GLY A 122 -3.83 9.84 3.33
N HIS A 123 -3.62 8.75 2.58
CA HIS A 123 -3.73 7.40 3.15
C HIS A 123 -2.68 7.19 4.22
N LEU A 124 -3.10 6.62 5.36
CA LEU A 124 -2.21 6.27 6.44
C LEU A 124 -1.48 4.97 6.10
N LEU A 125 -0.19 5.09 5.86
CA LEU A 125 0.68 3.94 5.66
C LEU A 125 1.44 3.62 6.94
N GLU A 126 1.71 2.34 7.14
CA GLU A 126 2.44 1.82 8.27
C GLU A 126 3.57 0.91 7.77
N MET A 127 4.72 0.99 8.38
CA MET A 127 5.74 -0.06 8.32
C MET A 127 5.80 -0.73 9.68
N ALA A 128 5.55 -2.03 9.70
CA ALA A 128 5.48 -2.83 10.91
C ALA A 128 6.52 -3.95 10.90
N THR A 129 7.17 -4.15 12.04
CA THR A 129 8.10 -5.26 12.24
C THR A 129 7.41 -6.45 12.89
N PRO A 130 7.99 -7.67 12.83
CA PRO A 130 7.46 -8.81 13.57
C PRO A 130 7.23 -8.52 15.04
N GLY A 131 6.15 -9.06 15.59
CA GLY A 131 5.70 -8.79 16.96
C GLY A 131 4.52 -7.82 17.04
N LEU A 132 3.87 -7.51 15.90
CA LEU A 132 2.61 -6.78 15.84
C LEU A 132 1.43 -7.72 16.13
N TRP A 133 1.33 -8.81 15.38
CA TRP A 133 0.27 -9.80 15.51
C TRP A 133 0.80 -11.17 15.95
N ALA A 134 -0.08 -12.05 16.40
CA ALA A 134 0.32 -13.42 16.78
C ALA A 134 0.90 -14.24 15.60
N ILE A 135 0.61 -13.82 14.38
CA ILE A 135 1.06 -14.45 13.14
C ILE A 135 2.20 -13.68 12.45
N TYR A 136 2.61 -12.56 13.05
CA TYR A 136 3.65 -11.69 12.47
C TYR A 136 4.40 -10.91 13.55
#